data_4bd00b44c958364678fda2b78312f491
#
_entry.id   4bd00b44c958364678fda2b78312f491
#
_cell.length_a   1.000
_cell.length_b   1.000
_cell.length_c   1.000
_cell.angle_alpha   90.00
_cell.angle_beta   90.00
_cell.angle_gamma   90.00
#
_symmetry.space_group_name_H-M   'P 1'
#
loop_
_entity.id
_entity.type
_entity.pdbx_description
1 polymer ?
#
loop_
_entity_poly.entity_id
_entity_poly.type
_entity_poly.pdbx_seq_one_letter_code
_entity_poly.pdbx_strand_id
1 'polypeptide(L)'
;MNRYTFSKKERLCSKLVIDELFKAGNSFKEYPIRVIYLPLKESETTAKLLISVPKKRFRTAVSRNRIKRLIRETYRLNKSELVEKWQTDGKYFALAFVYIGNDIPNYEKMNLTVKGILETLKSK
;
A
#
# COMPACT_ATOMS: atom_id res chain seq x y z
N MET A 1 8.66 12.92 -15.92
CA MET A 1 8.52 11.93 -14.85
C MET A 1 7.38 10.97 -15.17
N ASN A 2 7.62 9.68 -15.04
CA ASN A 2 6.59 8.68 -15.32
C ASN A 2 5.68 8.50 -14.11
N ARG A 3 4.39 8.86 -14.24
CA ARG A 3 3.41 8.78 -13.17
C ARG A 3 2.98 7.36 -12.81
N TYR A 4 3.37 6.37 -13.62
CA TYR A 4 3.02 4.96 -13.40
C TYR A 4 4.19 4.15 -12.82
N THR A 5 5.25 4.79 -12.36
CA THR A 5 6.34 4.08 -11.73
C THR A 5 6.10 3.91 -10.23
N PHE A 6 6.66 2.84 -9.68
CA PHE A 6 6.75 2.66 -8.24
C PHE A 6 8.23 2.65 -7.89
N SER A 7 8.77 3.84 -7.64
CA SER A 7 10.20 4.04 -7.46
C SER A 7 10.66 3.60 -6.07
N LYS A 8 11.98 3.49 -5.91
CA LYS A 8 12.59 3.15 -4.63
C LYS A 8 12.20 4.12 -3.51
N LYS A 9 12.03 5.40 -3.84
CA LYS A 9 11.63 6.43 -2.87
C LYS A 9 10.20 6.23 -2.35
N GLU A 10 9.34 5.57 -3.11
CA GLU A 10 7.97 5.30 -2.74
C GLU A 10 7.83 4.05 -1.88
N ARG A 11 8.90 3.27 -1.74
CA ARG A 11 8.90 2.08 -0.88
C ARG A 11 9.23 2.48 0.55
N LEU A 12 8.44 1.98 1.48
CA LEU A 12 8.68 2.24 2.88
C LEU A 12 9.73 1.25 3.40
N CYS A 13 10.91 1.74 3.70
CA CYS A 13 12.05 0.93 4.13
C CYS A 13 12.57 1.30 5.52
N SER A 14 12.19 2.45 6.06
CA SER A 14 12.64 2.89 7.37
C SER A 14 12.05 2.02 8.48
N LYS A 15 12.91 1.31 9.20
CA LYS A 15 12.48 0.44 10.30
C LYS A 15 11.74 1.22 11.39
N LEU A 16 12.21 2.42 11.70
CA LEU A 16 11.57 3.27 12.71
C LEU A 16 10.15 3.67 12.31
N VAL A 17 9.98 4.06 11.06
CA VAL A 17 8.66 4.45 10.54
C VAL A 17 7.75 3.23 10.45
N ILE A 18 8.27 2.09 10.03
CA ILE A 18 7.50 0.84 9.95
C ILE A 18 7.00 0.45 11.34
N ASP A 19 7.88 0.48 12.35
CA ASP A 19 7.52 0.13 13.72
C ASP A 19 6.44 1.08 14.25
N GLU A 20 6.59 2.37 14.00
CA GLU A 20 5.61 3.37 14.43
C GLU A 20 4.28 3.19 13.71
N LEU A 21 4.31 2.87 12.41
CA LEU A 21 3.12 2.62 11.60
C LEU A 21 2.29 1.47 12.19
N PHE A 22 2.93 0.36 12.52
CA PHE A 22 2.23 -0.79 13.09
C PHE A 22 1.80 -0.57 14.54
N LYS A 23 2.50 0.30 15.28
CA LYS A 23 2.18 0.58 16.67
C LYS A 23 1.09 1.64 16.83
N ALA A 24 1.15 2.71 16.06
CA ALA A 24 0.31 3.89 16.24
C ALA A 24 -0.54 4.26 15.03
N GLY A 25 -0.41 3.55 13.91
CA GLY A 25 -1.16 3.86 12.70
C GLY A 25 -2.63 3.48 12.82
N ASN A 26 -3.46 4.18 12.06
CA ASN A 26 -4.87 3.82 11.92
C ASN A 26 -5.01 2.73 10.86
N SER A 27 -6.08 1.94 10.95
CA SER A 27 -6.27 0.86 9.98
C SER A 27 -7.72 0.71 9.56
N PHE A 28 -7.91 0.16 8.37
CA PHE A 28 -9.20 -0.28 7.89
C PHE A 28 -9.00 -1.52 7.02
N LYS A 29 -10.07 -2.26 6.76
CA LYS A 29 -10.03 -3.45 5.93
C LYS A 29 -10.76 -3.22 4.63
N GLU A 30 -10.14 -3.66 3.55
CA GLU A 30 -10.77 -3.82 2.25
C GLU A 30 -10.38 -5.22 1.81
N TYR A 31 -11.14 -6.22 2.28
CA TYR A 31 -10.77 -7.62 2.10
C TYR A 31 -10.39 -7.92 0.64
N PRO A 32 -9.29 -8.61 0.35
CA PRO A 32 -8.42 -9.35 1.29
C PRO A 32 -7.19 -8.56 1.78
N ILE A 33 -7.26 -7.26 1.83
CA ILE A 33 -6.15 -6.41 2.30
C ILE A 33 -6.57 -5.63 3.54
N ARG A 34 -5.66 -5.59 4.51
CA ARG A 34 -5.76 -4.68 5.65
C ARG A 34 -4.82 -3.52 5.37
N VAL A 35 -5.33 -2.31 5.48
CA VAL A 35 -4.55 -1.09 5.23
C VAL A 35 -4.26 -0.42 6.55
N ILE A 36 -2.98 -0.10 6.76
CA ILE A 36 -2.54 0.68 7.93
C ILE A 36 -1.93 1.96 7.40
N TYR A 37 -2.30 3.10 7.96
CA TYR A 37 -1.79 4.39 7.50
C TYR A 37 -1.42 5.28 8.68
N LEU A 38 -0.37 6.08 8.48
CA LEU A 38 0.15 7.00 9.49
C LEU A 38 0.53 8.31 8.81
N PRO A 39 -0.05 9.45 9.24
CA PRO A 39 0.36 10.76 8.72
C PRO A 39 1.80 11.06 9.11
N LEU A 40 2.56 11.62 8.19
CA LEU A 40 3.93 12.06 8.42
C LEU A 40 3.98 13.58 8.28
N LYS A 41 4.91 14.22 9.02
CA LYS A 41 5.08 15.67 8.93
C LYS A 41 5.68 16.06 7.58
N GLU A 42 6.66 15.29 7.11
CA GLU A 42 7.28 15.48 5.81
C GLU A 42 7.93 14.18 5.34
N SER A 43 8.12 14.05 4.04
CA SER A 43 8.72 12.87 3.43
C SER A 43 9.23 13.25 2.05
N GLU A 44 10.17 12.45 1.51
CA GLU A 44 10.64 12.61 0.14
C GLU A 44 9.51 12.46 -0.88
N THR A 45 8.57 11.59 -0.56
CA THR A 45 7.41 11.34 -1.42
C THR A 45 6.13 11.47 -0.62
N THR A 46 5.03 11.76 -1.31
CA THR A 46 3.72 11.95 -0.71
C THR A 46 3.25 10.69 0.02
N ALA A 47 3.50 9.53 -0.55
CA ALA A 47 3.13 8.25 0.05
C ALA A 47 4.26 7.25 -0.07
N LYS A 48 4.56 6.57 1.04
CA LYS A 48 5.51 5.45 1.05
C LYS A 48 4.75 4.20 1.42
N LEU A 49 4.91 3.15 0.63
CA LEU A 49 4.14 1.92 0.76
C LEU A 49 5.01 0.72 1.11
N LEU A 50 4.55 -0.04 2.11
CA LEU A 50 5.06 -1.35 2.46
C LEU A 50 3.99 -2.38 2.11
N ILE A 51 4.38 -3.46 1.43
CA ILE A 51 3.49 -4.56 1.10
C ILE A 51 3.93 -5.79 1.88
N SER A 52 3.01 -6.36 2.66
CA SER A 52 3.31 -7.52 3.50
C SER A 52 2.37 -8.69 3.19
N VAL A 53 2.95 -9.86 2.95
CA VAL A 53 2.19 -11.10 2.79
C VAL A 53 2.71 -12.08 3.84
N PRO A 54 1.90 -12.40 4.88
CA PRO A 54 2.37 -13.23 6.00
C PRO A 54 2.75 -14.65 5.60
N LYS A 55 3.85 -15.15 6.14
CA LYS A 55 4.32 -16.52 5.91
C LYS A 55 3.32 -17.58 6.38
N LYS A 56 2.54 -17.27 7.40
CA LYS A 56 1.53 -18.20 7.93
C LYS A 56 0.50 -18.59 6.89
N ARG A 57 0.16 -17.66 5.99
CA ARG A 57 -0.87 -17.89 4.98
C ARG A 57 -0.30 -18.47 3.70
N PHE A 58 0.93 -18.11 3.35
CA PHE A 58 1.59 -18.53 2.12
C PHE A 58 3.04 -18.91 2.42
N ARG A 59 3.26 -20.21 2.59
CA ARG A 59 4.57 -20.72 3.02
C ARG A 59 5.67 -20.57 1.99
N THR A 60 5.32 -20.60 0.70
CA THR A 60 6.34 -20.49 -0.36
C THR A 60 6.60 -19.04 -0.70
N ALA A 61 7.87 -18.74 -0.97
CA ALA A 61 8.26 -17.42 -1.42
C ALA A 61 7.64 -17.08 -2.77
N VAL A 62 7.47 -18.09 -3.63
CA VAL A 62 6.84 -17.91 -4.95
C VAL A 62 5.43 -17.36 -4.82
N SER A 63 4.60 -17.96 -3.96
CA SER A 63 3.23 -17.51 -3.71
C SER A 63 3.19 -16.09 -3.14
N ARG A 64 4.03 -15.83 -2.13
CA ARG A 64 4.10 -14.50 -1.53
C ARG A 64 4.52 -13.43 -2.55
N ASN A 65 5.52 -13.73 -3.35
CA ASN A 65 6.02 -12.78 -4.35
C ASN A 65 4.98 -12.50 -5.44
N ARG A 66 4.19 -13.51 -5.79
CA ARG A 66 3.11 -13.36 -6.75
C ARG A 66 2.05 -12.38 -6.27
N ILE A 67 1.65 -12.50 -5.00
CA ILE A 67 0.67 -11.60 -4.40
C ILE A 67 1.25 -10.19 -4.30
N LYS A 68 2.49 -10.05 -3.83
CA LYS A 68 3.17 -8.76 -3.76
C LYS A 68 3.23 -8.07 -5.12
N ARG A 69 3.52 -8.83 -6.17
CA ARG A 69 3.57 -8.30 -7.53
C ARG A 69 2.21 -7.77 -7.97
N LEU A 70 1.14 -8.51 -7.70
CA LEU A 70 -0.23 -8.08 -8.03
C LEU A 70 -0.59 -6.78 -7.32
N ILE A 71 -0.29 -6.69 -6.03
CA ILE A 71 -0.57 -5.48 -5.25
C ILE A 71 0.24 -4.30 -5.79
N ARG A 72 1.54 -4.52 -6.01
CA ARG A 72 2.44 -3.48 -6.51
C ARG A 72 1.99 -2.96 -7.88
N GLU A 73 1.62 -3.86 -8.76
CA GLU A 73 1.20 -3.53 -10.12
C GLU A 73 -0.10 -2.73 -10.12
N THR A 74 -1.09 -3.17 -9.37
CA THR A 74 -2.39 -2.48 -9.30
C THR A 74 -2.27 -1.13 -8.59
N TYR A 75 -1.43 -1.04 -7.56
CA TYR A 75 -1.15 0.22 -6.88
C TYR A 75 -0.46 1.20 -7.85
N ARG A 76 0.58 0.73 -8.53
CA ARG A 76 1.35 1.55 -9.48
C ARG A 76 0.44 2.20 -10.54
N LEU A 77 -0.51 1.44 -11.05
CA LEU A 77 -1.39 1.90 -12.12
C LEU A 77 -2.49 2.84 -11.63
N ASN A 78 -2.88 2.78 -10.37
CA ASN A 78 -4.05 3.49 -9.86
C ASN A 78 -3.74 4.61 -8.87
N LYS A 79 -2.50 4.77 -8.44
CA LYS A 79 -2.14 5.69 -7.35
C LYS A 79 -2.20 7.18 -7.69
N SER A 80 -2.15 7.55 -8.96
CA SER A 80 -1.92 8.95 -9.36
C SER A 80 -2.93 9.94 -8.80
N GLU A 81 -4.22 9.61 -8.78
CA GLU A 81 -5.24 10.50 -8.24
C GLU A 81 -5.06 10.74 -6.74
N LEU A 82 -4.74 9.68 -6.00
CA LEU A 82 -4.49 9.80 -4.57
C LEU A 82 -3.26 10.66 -4.28
N VAL A 83 -2.17 10.40 -5.00
CA VAL A 83 -0.93 11.14 -4.83
C VAL A 83 -1.14 12.62 -5.15
N GLU A 84 -1.83 12.93 -6.26
CA GLU A 84 -2.12 14.30 -6.65
C GLU A 84 -2.96 15.02 -5.59
N LYS A 85 -3.97 14.34 -5.05
CA LYS A 85 -4.82 14.92 -4.03
C LYS A 85 -4.03 15.23 -2.75
N TRP A 86 -3.23 14.29 -2.28
CA TRP A 86 -2.43 14.50 -1.09
C TRP A 86 -1.34 15.55 -1.29
N GLN A 87 -0.74 15.63 -2.49
CA GLN A 87 0.21 16.70 -2.81
C GLN A 87 -0.44 18.06 -2.72
N THR A 88 -1.63 18.19 -3.29
CA THR A 88 -2.40 19.45 -3.25
C THR A 88 -2.72 19.83 -1.81
N ASP A 89 -3.08 18.85 -0.98
CA ASP A 89 -3.44 19.10 0.42
C ASP A 89 -2.21 19.22 1.35
N GLY A 90 -1.01 19.01 0.82
CA GLY A 90 0.22 19.07 1.62
C GLY A 90 0.36 17.92 2.61
N LYS A 91 -0.21 16.76 2.31
CA LYS A 91 -0.21 15.59 3.18
C LYS A 91 0.84 14.56 2.78
N TYR A 92 1.41 13.92 3.80
CA TYR A 92 2.37 12.83 3.63
C TYR A 92 1.93 11.64 4.49
N PHE A 93 2.00 10.43 3.92
CA PHE A 93 1.58 9.22 4.64
C PHE A 93 2.55 8.08 4.47
N ALA A 94 2.69 7.29 5.54
CA ALA A 94 3.26 5.95 5.47
C ALA A 94 2.09 4.97 5.39
N LEU A 95 2.17 4.01 4.49
CA LEU A 95 1.11 3.03 4.23
C LEU A 95 1.66 1.61 4.34
N ALA A 96 0.86 0.71 4.88
CA ALA A 96 1.14 -0.72 4.82
C ALA A 96 -0.10 -1.44 4.30
N PHE A 97 0.09 -2.24 3.26
CA PHE A 97 -0.93 -3.13 2.74
C PHE A 97 -0.58 -4.54 3.19
N VAL A 98 -1.37 -5.10 4.10
CA VAL A 98 -1.16 -6.44 4.64
C VAL A 98 -2.20 -7.38 4.04
N TYR A 99 -1.74 -8.41 3.34
CA TYR A 99 -2.63 -9.38 2.73
C TYR A 99 -3.18 -10.32 3.80
N ILE A 100 -4.51 -10.41 3.91
CA ILE A 100 -5.18 -11.24 4.92
C ILE A 100 -6.05 -12.34 4.31
N GLY A 101 -6.01 -12.50 2.99
CA GLY A 101 -6.73 -13.57 2.31
C GLY A 101 -5.99 -14.89 2.36
N ASN A 102 -6.68 -15.97 2.01
CA ASN A 102 -6.11 -17.32 2.01
C ASN A 102 -5.75 -17.83 0.62
N ASP A 103 -6.25 -17.16 -0.42
CA ASP A 103 -6.06 -17.54 -1.81
C ASP A 103 -5.38 -16.42 -2.59
N ILE A 104 -4.79 -16.77 -3.73
CA ILE A 104 -4.20 -15.78 -4.63
C ILE A 104 -5.31 -15.29 -5.57
N PRO A 105 -5.69 -14.00 -5.51
CA PRO A 105 -6.74 -13.48 -6.37
C PRO A 105 -6.23 -13.30 -7.80
N ASN A 106 -7.16 -13.19 -8.76
CA ASN A 106 -6.77 -12.82 -10.10
C ASN A 106 -6.53 -11.31 -10.16
N TYR A 107 -5.99 -10.84 -11.28
CA TYR A 107 -5.66 -9.43 -11.46
C TYR A 107 -6.88 -8.51 -11.30
N GLU A 108 -8.02 -8.89 -11.91
CA GLU A 108 -9.22 -8.05 -11.87
C GLU A 108 -9.73 -7.83 -10.44
N LYS A 109 -9.76 -8.88 -9.64
CA LYS A 109 -10.16 -8.79 -8.24
C LYS A 109 -9.20 -7.90 -7.45
N MET A 110 -7.91 -8.11 -7.64
CA MET A 110 -6.90 -7.29 -6.96
C MET A 110 -7.03 -5.83 -7.35
N ASN A 111 -7.24 -5.57 -8.63
CA ASN A 111 -7.39 -4.21 -9.14
C ASN A 111 -8.60 -3.50 -8.52
N LEU A 112 -9.74 -4.18 -8.42
CA LEU A 112 -10.92 -3.62 -7.77
C LEU A 112 -10.68 -3.33 -6.30
N THR A 113 -10.03 -4.26 -5.60
CA THR A 113 -9.71 -4.09 -4.18
C THR A 113 -8.81 -2.87 -3.97
N VAL A 114 -7.74 -2.77 -4.74
CA VAL A 114 -6.79 -1.66 -4.60
C VAL A 114 -7.45 -0.33 -4.96
N LYS A 115 -8.28 -0.28 -6.00
CA LYS A 115 -9.03 0.92 -6.34
C LYS A 115 -9.92 1.37 -5.17
N GLY A 116 -10.61 0.44 -4.54
CA GLY A 116 -11.45 0.72 -3.37
C GLY A 116 -10.64 1.28 -2.20
N ILE A 117 -9.47 0.70 -1.95
CA ILE A 117 -8.55 1.18 -0.92
C ILE A 117 -8.14 2.63 -1.20
N LEU A 118 -7.74 2.92 -2.43
CA LEU A 118 -7.26 4.26 -2.79
C LEU A 118 -8.38 5.30 -2.70
N GLU A 119 -9.62 4.93 -3.04
CA GLU A 119 -10.77 5.80 -2.86
C GLU A 119 -11.00 6.13 -1.38
N THR A 120 -10.91 5.13 -0.51
CA THR A 120 -11.04 5.34 0.93
C THR A 120 -9.93 6.24 1.45
N LEU A 121 -8.69 6.01 1.00
CA LEU A 121 -7.55 6.81 1.42
C LEU A 121 -7.67 8.29 1.00
N LYS A 122 -8.33 8.58 -0.11
CA LYS A 122 -8.52 9.97 -0.55
C LYS A 122 -9.23 10.83 0.51
N SER A 123 -10.06 10.22 1.35
CA SER A 123 -10.80 10.95 2.38
C SER A 123 -9.97 11.18 3.64
N LYS A 124 -8.78 10.63 3.72
CA LYS A 124 -7.89 10.81 4.88
C LYS A 124 -6.96 11.98 4.68
#